data_4130f03e27e0fcb41338869f32922757
#
_entry.id   4130f03e27e0fcb41338869f32922757
#
_cell.length_a   1.000
_cell.length_b   1.000
_cell.length_c   1.000
_cell.angle_alpha   90.00
_cell.angle_beta   90.00
_cell.angle_gamma   90.00
#
_symmetry.space_group_name_H-M   'P 1'
#
loop_
_entity.id
_entity.type
_entity.pdbx_description
1 polymer ?
#
loop_
_entity_poly.entity_id
_entity_poly.type
_entity_poly.pdbx_seq_one_letter_code
_entity_poly.pdbx_strand_id
1 'polypeptide(L)'
;MKGNKTILIVFSILLLTLSSGLLFYKNLFDINAFAPSQSVDFDELKTIDLKINLTTLSLRKNLITDWKNLEIENLKVKELLNLMVDMNRNSEELLKSVKTIQLYFENKSKLLNAFKISLSELKSSAEALQPLYNELQKKNIKFSLDKRDFYKDVVFDSLLYLNFTNSVNEAKLIEDKKILSQIISYANSPNPYLVNLAKHTDVILKQNKELNKIFEAMTSDNSIDNEISIVSKYQIETKETNSKNGELFLTILFGAIFIYLTAIITVLLRKLA
;
A
#
# COMPACT_ATOMS: atom_id res chain seq x y z
N MET A 1 11.46 -23.07 71.03
CA MET A 1 12.15 -22.10 70.14
C MET A 1 12.65 -22.66 68.79
N LYS A 2 12.77 -23.97 68.54
CA LYS A 2 13.16 -24.52 67.23
C LYS A 2 12.10 -24.38 66.11
N GLY A 3 10.82 -24.45 66.45
CA GLY A 3 9.73 -24.36 65.46
C GLY A 3 9.59 -23.01 64.72
N ASN A 4 9.91 -21.89 65.40
CA ASN A 4 9.81 -20.57 64.79
C ASN A 4 10.89 -20.29 63.73
N LYS A 5 12.11 -20.88 63.89
CA LYS A 5 13.18 -20.72 62.91
C LYS A 5 12.87 -21.47 61.58
N THR A 6 12.28 -22.64 61.69
CA THR A 6 11.90 -23.44 60.49
C THR A 6 10.77 -22.74 59.69
N ILE A 7 9.79 -22.17 60.39
CA ILE A 7 8.71 -21.39 59.77
C ILE A 7 9.28 -20.17 59.04
N LEU A 8 10.22 -19.46 59.65
CA LEU A 8 10.85 -18.27 59.09
C LEU A 8 11.69 -18.59 57.83
N ILE A 9 12.40 -19.70 57.82
CA ILE A 9 13.18 -20.18 56.64
C ILE A 9 12.23 -20.55 55.48
N VAL A 10 11.15 -21.30 55.77
CA VAL A 10 10.16 -21.67 54.75
C VAL A 10 9.47 -20.44 54.17
N PHE A 11 9.14 -19.44 55.03
CA PHE A 11 8.52 -18.20 54.57
C PHE A 11 9.48 -17.35 53.72
N SER A 12 10.78 -17.30 54.09
CA SER A 12 11.81 -16.60 53.29
C SER A 12 12.06 -17.25 51.92
N ILE A 13 12.04 -18.56 51.83
CA ILE A 13 12.17 -19.28 50.57
C ILE A 13 10.95 -19.01 49.67
N LEU A 14 9.74 -18.97 50.22
CA LEU A 14 8.54 -18.62 49.51
C LEU A 14 8.61 -17.21 48.93
N LEU A 15 8.98 -16.23 49.80
CA LEU A 15 9.07 -14.84 49.38
C LEU A 15 10.06 -14.65 48.22
N LEU A 16 11.18 -15.39 48.28
CA LEU A 16 12.19 -15.45 47.20
C LEU A 16 11.65 -16.07 45.91
N THR A 17 10.93 -17.19 46.02
CA THR A 17 10.36 -17.85 44.82
C THR A 17 9.21 -17.03 44.22
N LEU A 18 8.35 -16.38 45.02
CA LEU A 18 7.31 -15.46 44.56
C LEU A 18 7.92 -14.22 43.91
N SER A 19 8.94 -13.62 44.53
CA SER A 19 9.57 -12.40 44.01
C SER A 19 10.34 -12.69 42.70
N SER A 20 11.06 -13.83 42.63
CA SER A 20 11.70 -14.24 41.38
C SER A 20 10.72 -14.61 40.29
N GLY A 21 9.58 -15.25 40.65
CA GLY A 21 8.50 -15.55 39.74
C GLY A 21 7.80 -14.29 39.22
N LEU A 22 7.59 -13.28 40.08
CA LEU A 22 7.03 -11.98 39.70
C LEU A 22 7.99 -11.17 38.82
N LEU A 23 9.29 -11.19 39.09
CA LEU A 23 10.29 -10.54 38.26
C LEU A 23 10.40 -11.22 36.90
N PHE A 24 10.36 -12.54 36.86
CA PHE A 24 10.34 -13.31 35.60
C PHE A 24 9.04 -13.08 34.84
N TYR A 25 7.89 -13.05 35.52
CA TYR A 25 6.59 -12.72 34.93
C TYR A 25 6.59 -11.28 34.39
N LYS A 26 7.12 -10.32 35.14
CA LYS A 26 7.25 -8.93 34.70
C LYS A 26 8.13 -8.83 33.45
N ASN A 27 9.29 -9.50 33.42
CA ASN A 27 10.15 -9.51 32.25
C ASN A 27 9.47 -10.19 31.03
N LEU A 28 8.75 -11.29 31.25
CA LEU A 28 7.95 -11.95 30.22
C LEU A 28 6.75 -11.10 29.77
N PHE A 29 6.11 -10.40 30.71
CA PHE A 29 4.98 -9.50 30.41
C PHE A 29 5.47 -8.22 29.76
N ASP A 30 6.61 -7.65 30.16
CA ASP A 30 7.23 -6.52 29.49
C ASP A 30 7.68 -6.89 28.05
N ILE A 31 8.18 -8.11 27.84
CA ILE A 31 8.45 -8.65 26.51
C ILE A 31 7.14 -8.87 25.72
N ASN A 32 6.06 -9.31 26.37
CA ASN A 32 4.75 -9.53 25.72
C ASN A 32 3.88 -8.27 25.68
N ALA A 33 4.09 -7.28 26.56
CA ALA A 33 3.43 -5.96 26.47
C ALA A 33 3.99 -5.13 25.30
N PHE A 34 5.19 -5.48 24.82
CA PHE A 34 5.74 -5.00 23.56
C PHE A 34 5.41 -5.90 22.36
N ALA A 35 4.80 -7.08 22.57
CA ALA A 35 4.07 -7.74 21.49
C ALA A 35 2.70 -7.06 21.44
N PRO A 36 2.48 -6.10 20.53
CA PRO A 36 1.22 -5.40 20.48
C PRO A 36 0.10 -6.43 20.30
N SER A 37 -0.97 -6.25 21.07
CA SER A 37 -2.25 -6.94 20.85
C SER A 37 -2.83 -6.69 19.44
N GLN A 38 -2.19 -5.84 18.66
CA GLN A 38 -2.40 -5.59 17.25
C GLN A 38 -1.39 -6.42 16.46
N SER A 39 -1.76 -7.65 16.12
CA SER A 39 -1.14 -8.34 14.99
C SER A 39 -1.41 -7.49 13.75
N VAL A 40 -0.34 -6.97 13.11
CA VAL A 40 -0.52 -6.35 11.79
C VAL A 40 -1.02 -7.45 10.87
N ASP A 41 -2.21 -7.24 10.32
CA ASP A 41 -2.75 -8.15 9.32
C ASP A 41 -2.00 -7.89 8.01
N PHE A 42 -1.04 -8.75 7.69
CA PHE A 42 -0.27 -8.66 6.46
C PHE A 42 -1.12 -8.91 5.22
N ASP A 43 -2.23 -9.66 5.37
CA ASP A 43 -3.20 -9.86 4.30
C ASP A 43 -3.94 -8.54 4.02
N GLU A 44 -4.03 -7.64 5.01
CA GLU A 44 -4.55 -6.29 4.81
C GLU A 44 -3.66 -5.47 3.87
N LEU A 45 -2.32 -5.53 3.99
CA LEU A 45 -1.41 -4.83 3.06
C LEU A 45 -1.58 -5.31 1.62
N LYS A 46 -1.68 -6.63 1.40
CA LYS A 46 -1.94 -7.19 0.07
C LYS A 46 -3.30 -6.75 -0.47
N THR A 47 -4.31 -6.75 0.39
CA THR A 47 -5.67 -6.32 0.05
C THR A 47 -5.68 -4.84 -0.34
N ILE A 48 -4.96 -3.99 0.39
CA ILE A 48 -4.83 -2.56 0.08
C ILE A 48 -4.09 -2.37 -1.25
N ASP A 49 -3.02 -3.12 -1.48
CA ASP A 49 -2.26 -3.06 -2.75
C ASP A 49 -3.14 -3.38 -3.96
N LEU A 50 -3.93 -4.46 -3.87
CA LEU A 50 -4.92 -4.81 -4.90
C LEU A 50 -5.98 -3.74 -5.07
N LYS A 51 -6.51 -3.16 -3.99
CA LYS A 51 -7.49 -2.06 -4.05
C LYS A 51 -6.92 -0.83 -4.74
N ILE A 52 -5.67 -0.45 -4.46
CA ILE A 52 -4.99 0.65 -5.13
C ILE A 52 -4.94 0.39 -6.64
N ASN A 53 -4.53 -0.80 -7.07
CA ASN A 53 -4.45 -1.17 -8.48
C ASN A 53 -5.82 -1.13 -9.17
N LEU A 54 -6.85 -1.71 -8.55
CA LEU A 54 -8.22 -1.74 -9.08
C LEU A 54 -8.84 -0.33 -9.15
N THR A 55 -8.63 0.49 -8.11
CA THR A 55 -9.13 1.87 -8.08
C THR A 55 -8.45 2.70 -9.17
N THR A 56 -7.14 2.55 -9.36
CA THR A 56 -6.38 3.21 -10.42
C THR A 56 -6.90 2.83 -11.80
N LEU A 57 -7.18 1.54 -12.03
CA LEU A 57 -7.78 1.07 -13.28
C LEU A 57 -9.18 1.65 -13.50
N SER A 58 -9.99 1.73 -12.46
CA SER A 58 -11.35 2.28 -12.51
C SER A 58 -11.35 3.79 -12.81
N LEU A 59 -10.40 4.54 -12.23
CA LEU A 59 -10.19 5.96 -12.53
C LEU A 59 -9.77 6.17 -13.98
N ARG A 60 -8.89 5.32 -14.50
CA ARG A 60 -8.46 5.36 -15.90
C ARG A 60 -9.60 5.11 -16.87
N LYS A 61 -10.49 4.16 -16.56
CA LYS A 61 -11.65 3.82 -17.37
C LYS A 61 -12.85 4.77 -17.16
N ASN A 62 -12.69 5.86 -16.40
CA ASN A 62 -13.76 6.77 -16.01
C ASN A 62 -14.96 6.10 -15.30
N LEU A 63 -14.76 4.92 -14.71
CA LEU A 63 -15.78 4.21 -13.94
C LEU A 63 -16.04 4.91 -12.59
N ILE A 64 -15.00 5.55 -12.05
CA ILE A 64 -15.05 6.40 -10.86
C ILE A 64 -14.32 7.71 -11.13
N THR A 65 -14.68 8.77 -10.42
CA THR A 65 -14.06 10.10 -10.55
C THR A 65 -13.44 10.58 -9.24
N ASP A 66 -13.67 9.86 -8.14
CA ASP A 66 -13.25 10.25 -6.81
C ASP A 66 -11.92 9.59 -6.42
N TRP A 67 -10.94 10.44 -6.11
CA TRP A 67 -9.60 10.06 -5.63
C TRP A 67 -9.55 9.75 -4.13
N LYS A 68 -10.62 10.07 -3.39
CA LYS A 68 -10.65 9.98 -1.93
C LYS A 68 -10.33 8.58 -1.43
N ASN A 69 -10.84 7.56 -2.11
CA ASN A 69 -10.57 6.17 -1.73
C ASN A 69 -9.08 5.82 -1.83
N LEU A 70 -8.38 6.31 -2.88
CA LEU A 70 -6.93 6.10 -3.01
C LEU A 70 -6.14 6.81 -1.90
N GLU A 71 -6.56 8.01 -1.52
CA GLU A 71 -5.92 8.76 -0.43
C GLU A 71 -6.10 8.05 0.91
N ILE A 72 -7.30 7.51 1.18
CA ILE A 72 -7.59 6.72 2.38
C ILE A 72 -6.72 5.44 2.42
N GLU A 73 -6.66 4.69 1.33
CA GLU A 73 -5.86 3.46 1.30
C GLU A 73 -4.35 3.77 1.46
N ASN A 74 -3.85 4.86 0.88
CA ASN A 74 -2.45 5.28 1.04
C ASN A 74 -2.13 5.72 2.48
N LEU A 75 -3.09 6.31 3.21
CA LEU A 75 -2.94 6.63 4.63
C LEU A 75 -2.89 5.36 5.49
N LYS A 76 -3.76 4.39 5.23
CA LYS A 76 -3.76 3.10 5.93
C LYS A 76 -2.43 2.36 5.75
N VAL A 77 -1.88 2.35 4.55
CA VAL A 77 -0.55 1.77 4.28
C VAL A 77 0.50 2.40 5.19
N LYS A 78 0.53 3.74 5.30
CA LYS A 78 1.49 4.43 6.16
C LYS A 78 1.35 4.05 7.63
N GLU A 79 0.12 3.95 8.12
CA GLU A 79 -0.16 3.53 9.51
C GLU A 79 0.33 2.10 9.75
N LEU A 80 0.02 1.16 8.85
CA LEU A 80 0.45 -0.23 8.97
C LEU A 80 1.98 -0.36 8.91
N LEU A 81 2.65 0.36 8.01
CA LEU A 81 4.11 0.37 7.90
C LEU A 81 4.78 0.92 9.15
N ASN A 82 4.24 1.99 9.77
CA ASN A 82 4.76 2.51 11.02
C ASN A 82 4.63 1.49 12.16
N LEU A 83 3.48 0.82 12.27
CA LEU A 83 3.29 -0.26 13.22
C LEU A 83 4.28 -1.40 13.01
N MET A 84 4.51 -1.81 11.75
CA MET A 84 5.49 -2.85 11.41
C MET A 84 6.91 -2.48 11.84
N VAL A 85 7.33 -1.23 11.61
CA VAL A 85 8.65 -0.74 12.06
C VAL A 85 8.76 -0.81 13.58
N ASP A 86 7.74 -0.33 14.29
CA ASP A 86 7.73 -0.33 15.77
C ASP A 86 7.78 -1.75 16.34
N MET A 87 7.05 -2.67 15.75
CA MET A 87 7.01 -4.07 16.19
C MET A 87 8.32 -4.84 15.95
N ASN A 88 9.08 -4.48 14.94
CA ASN A 88 10.25 -5.24 14.51
C ASN A 88 11.58 -4.55 14.84
N ARG A 89 11.58 -3.54 15.71
CA ARG A 89 12.78 -2.75 16.09
C ARG A 89 13.94 -3.60 16.61
N ASN A 90 13.66 -4.76 17.20
CA ASN A 90 14.66 -5.60 17.86
C ASN A 90 15.26 -6.67 16.93
N SER A 91 14.84 -6.76 15.68
CA SER A 91 15.35 -7.72 14.69
C SER A 91 15.86 -7.01 13.45
N GLU A 92 17.18 -7.03 13.23
CA GLU A 92 17.81 -6.37 12.09
C GLU A 92 17.37 -6.97 10.75
N GLU A 93 17.18 -8.30 10.71
CA GLU A 93 16.73 -9.01 9.50
C GLU A 93 15.31 -8.61 9.12
N LEU A 94 14.40 -8.56 10.10
CA LEU A 94 13.02 -8.15 9.87
C LEU A 94 12.90 -6.68 9.50
N LEU A 95 13.71 -5.81 10.14
CA LEU A 95 13.76 -4.41 9.77
C LEU A 95 14.17 -4.21 8.31
N LYS A 96 15.04 -5.09 7.78
CA LYS A 96 15.41 -5.05 6.35
C LYS A 96 14.21 -5.36 5.46
N SER A 97 13.46 -6.43 5.76
CA SER A 97 12.25 -6.79 5.01
C SER A 97 11.17 -5.70 5.12
N VAL A 98 10.93 -5.16 6.32
CA VAL A 98 9.99 -4.04 6.53
C VAL A 98 10.40 -2.81 5.74
N LYS A 99 11.69 -2.46 5.69
CA LYS A 99 12.19 -1.34 4.87
C LYS A 99 11.99 -1.58 3.38
N THR A 100 12.14 -2.81 2.92
CA THR A 100 11.86 -3.17 1.51
C THR A 100 10.38 -2.95 1.18
N ILE A 101 9.47 -3.41 2.06
CA ILE A 101 8.02 -3.19 1.91
C ILE A 101 7.72 -1.68 1.93
N GLN A 102 8.33 -0.93 2.84
CA GLN A 102 8.16 0.53 2.93
C GLN A 102 8.59 1.22 1.62
N LEU A 103 9.76 0.86 1.09
CA LEU A 103 10.28 1.42 -0.16
C LEU A 103 9.35 1.10 -1.36
N TYR A 104 8.79 -0.09 -1.41
CA TYR A 104 7.80 -0.47 -2.41
C TYR A 104 6.59 0.47 -2.38
N PHE A 105 5.96 0.67 -1.23
CA PHE A 105 4.79 1.55 -1.12
C PHE A 105 5.13 3.03 -1.32
N GLU A 106 6.32 3.49 -0.94
CA GLU A 106 6.80 4.84 -1.26
C GLU A 106 6.93 5.04 -2.78
N ASN A 107 7.49 4.06 -3.49
CA ASN A 107 7.59 4.09 -4.96
C ASN A 107 6.20 4.04 -5.61
N LYS A 108 5.32 3.20 -5.11
CA LYS A 108 3.92 3.12 -5.57
C LYS A 108 3.17 4.43 -5.36
N SER A 109 3.38 5.11 -4.22
CA SER A 109 2.82 6.44 -3.96
C SER A 109 3.33 7.50 -4.96
N LYS A 110 4.62 7.45 -5.35
CA LYS A 110 5.16 8.33 -6.41
C LYS A 110 4.51 8.04 -7.77
N LEU A 111 4.34 6.77 -8.11
CA LEU A 111 3.64 6.35 -9.34
C LEU A 111 2.18 6.80 -9.34
N LEU A 112 1.47 6.70 -8.22
CA LEU A 112 0.10 7.21 -8.07
C LEU A 112 0.01 8.72 -8.30
N ASN A 113 0.96 9.50 -7.78
CA ASN A 113 1.01 10.93 -8.01
C ASN A 113 1.26 11.26 -9.49
N ALA A 114 2.19 10.56 -10.13
CA ALA A 114 2.43 10.70 -11.58
C ALA A 114 1.18 10.31 -12.38
N PHE A 115 0.49 9.23 -12.01
CA PHE A 115 -0.77 8.80 -12.62
C PHE A 115 -1.85 9.90 -12.50
N LYS A 116 -2.00 10.50 -11.31
CA LYS A 116 -2.97 11.58 -11.07
C LYS A 116 -2.73 12.77 -11.99
N ILE A 117 -1.48 13.20 -12.12
CA ILE A 117 -1.09 14.31 -13.00
C ILE A 117 -1.39 13.96 -14.46
N SER A 118 -0.90 12.82 -14.94
CA SER A 118 -1.08 12.39 -16.34
C SER A 118 -2.56 12.21 -16.71
N LEU A 119 -3.37 11.65 -15.79
CA LEU A 119 -4.82 11.50 -16.01
C LEU A 119 -5.55 12.86 -16.02
N SER A 120 -5.14 13.80 -15.18
CA SER A 120 -5.71 15.15 -15.17
C SER A 120 -5.42 15.89 -16.49
N GLU A 121 -4.18 15.83 -16.99
CA GLU A 121 -3.80 16.42 -18.27
C GLU A 121 -4.55 15.78 -19.45
N LEU A 122 -4.69 14.44 -19.40
CA LEU A 122 -5.44 13.69 -20.42
C LEU A 122 -6.90 14.12 -20.46
N LYS A 123 -7.57 14.17 -19.30
CA LYS A 123 -8.98 14.58 -19.18
C LYS A 123 -9.19 16.02 -19.64
N SER A 124 -8.34 16.94 -19.18
CA SER A 124 -8.41 18.36 -19.61
C SER A 124 -8.27 18.51 -21.12
N SER A 125 -7.35 17.74 -21.73
CA SER A 125 -7.18 17.77 -23.19
C SER A 125 -8.36 17.14 -23.93
N ALA A 126 -8.96 16.08 -23.41
CA ALA A 126 -10.15 15.46 -23.97
C ALA A 126 -11.37 16.42 -23.92
N GLU A 127 -11.57 17.10 -22.80
CA GLU A 127 -12.65 18.08 -22.62
C GLU A 127 -12.51 19.28 -23.54
N ALA A 128 -11.29 19.68 -23.91
CA ALA A 128 -11.02 20.77 -24.83
C ALA A 128 -11.38 20.44 -26.30
N LEU A 129 -11.44 19.17 -26.67
CA LEU A 129 -11.67 18.76 -28.07
C LEU A 129 -13.03 19.23 -28.60
N GLN A 130 -14.11 19.07 -27.84
CA GLN A 130 -15.43 19.41 -28.30
C GLN A 130 -15.65 20.92 -28.52
N PRO A 131 -15.22 21.84 -27.61
CA PRO A 131 -15.22 23.27 -27.89
C PRO A 131 -14.39 23.66 -29.11
N LEU A 132 -13.20 23.09 -29.27
CA LEU A 132 -12.34 23.33 -30.44
C LEU A 132 -13.02 22.91 -31.75
N TYR A 133 -13.63 21.72 -31.75
CA TYR A 133 -14.40 21.24 -32.91
C TYR A 133 -15.50 22.23 -33.29
N ASN A 134 -16.28 22.70 -32.32
CA ASN A 134 -17.38 23.63 -32.57
C ASN A 134 -16.88 24.98 -33.14
N GLU A 135 -15.74 25.48 -32.64
CA GLU A 135 -15.16 26.74 -33.18
C GLU A 135 -14.59 26.57 -34.59
N LEU A 136 -13.95 25.44 -34.87
CA LEU A 136 -13.45 25.11 -36.21
C LEU A 136 -14.58 24.97 -37.21
N GLN A 137 -15.71 24.36 -36.80
CA GLN A 137 -16.92 24.23 -37.63
C GLN A 137 -17.57 25.58 -37.94
N LYS A 138 -17.74 26.46 -36.94
CA LYS A 138 -18.31 27.80 -37.13
C LYS A 138 -17.50 28.64 -38.10
N LYS A 139 -16.19 28.56 -38.06
CA LYS A 139 -15.29 29.37 -38.93
C LYS A 139 -15.19 28.85 -40.33
N ASN A 140 -15.83 27.73 -40.66
CA ASN A 140 -15.90 27.13 -42.01
C ASN A 140 -14.50 27.11 -42.68
N ILE A 141 -13.51 26.61 -41.97
CA ILE A 141 -12.10 26.64 -42.42
C ILE A 141 -11.99 25.75 -43.64
N LYS A 142 -11.79 26.39 -44.79
CA LYS A 142 -11.60 25.70 -46.07
C LYS A 142 -10.18 25.24 -46.17
N PHE A 143 -9.97 23.95 -46.02
CA PHE A 143 -8.75 23.30 -46.50
C PHE A 143 -8.89 23.03 -47.99
N SER A 144 -7.78 22.68 -48.68
CA SER A 144 -7.88 22.25 -50.09
C SER A 144 -8.95 21.16 -50.28
N LEU A 145 -9.57 21.11 -51.45
CA LEU A 145 -10.81 20.42 -51.78
C LEU A 145 -10.97 18.98 -51.19
N ASP A 146 -9.88 18.27 -50.97
CA ASP A 146 -9.89 16.88 -50.46
C ASP A 146 -9.87 16.73 -48.93
N LYS A 147 -9.72 17.82 -48.14
CA LYS A 147 -9.51 17.74 -46.70
C LYS A 147 -10.41 18.68 -45.89
N ARG A 148 -11.59 19.01 -46.39
CA ARG A 148 -12.51 20.01 -45.78
C ARG A 148 -12.87 19.74 -44.32
N ASP A 149 -12.94 18.48 -43.94
CA ASP A 149 -13.39 18.05 -42.60
C ASP A 149 -12.34 17.29 -41.83
N PHE A 150 -11.05 17.37 -42.23
CA PHE A 150 -9.96 16.63 -41.63
C PHE A 150 -9.85 16.83 -40.11
N TYR A 151 -10.16 18.02 -39.60
CA TYR A 151 -10.19 18.27 -38.14
C TYR A 151 -11.24 17.43 -37.41
N LYS A 152 -12.32 16.99 -38.10
CA LYS A 152 -13.30 16.06 -37.54
C LYS A 152 -12.69 14.70 -37.29
N ASP A 153 -11.91 14.23 -38.26
CA ASP A 153 -11.22 12.94 -38.17
C ASP A 153 -10.23 12.97 -37.00
N VAL A 154 -9.42 14.05 -36.87
CA VAL A 154 -8.48 14.22 -35.75
C VAL A 154 -9.21 14.19 -34.38
N VAL A 155 -10.33 14.89 -34.26
CA VAL A 155 -11.13 14.90 -33.01
C VAL A 155 -11.71 13.51 -32.73
N PHE A 156 -12.30 12.88 -33.76
CA PHE A 156 -12.89 11.55 -33.65
C PHE A 156 -11.85 10.50 -33.27
N ASP A 157 -10.71 10.49 -33.94
CA ASP A 157 -9.64 9.53 -33.69
C ASP A 157 -8.94 9.76 -32.34
N SER A 158 -8.88 11.04 -31.90
CA SER A 158 -8.45 11.36 -30.52
C SER A 158 -9.39 10.76 -29.48
N LEU A 159 -10.70 10.90 -29.64
CA LEU A 159 -11.71 10.33 -28.75
C LEU A 159 -11.72 8.79 -28.83
N LEU A 160 -11.53 8.24 -30.03
CA LEU A 160 -11.45 6.80 -30.24
C LEU A 160 -10.23 6.21 -29.52
N TYR A 161 -9.06 6.85 -29.64
CA TYR A 161 -7.84 6.42 -28.95
C TYR A 161 -7.94 6.52 -27.42
N LEU A 162 -8.65 7.53 -26.90
CA LEU A 162 -8.94 7.66 -25.47
C LEU A 162 -9.74 6.47 -24.93
N ASN A 163 -10.76 6.05 -25.68
CA ASN A 163 -11.67 4.99 -25.26
C ASN A 163 -11.14 3.58 -25.55
N PHE A 164 -10.39 3.44 -26.64
CA PHE A 164 -9.86 2.17 -27.15
C PHE A 164 -8.38 2.31 -27.46
N THR A 165 -7.57 2.24 -26.41
CA THR A 165 -6.11 2.34 -26.49
C THR A 165 -5.54 1.06 -27.12
N ASN A 166 -5.30 1.07 -28.42
CA ASN A 166 -4.64 0.01 -29.16
C ASN A 166 -3.68 0.60 -30.19
N SER A 167 -2.79 -0.23 -30.71
CA SER A 167 -1.76 0.18 -31.68
C SER A 167 -2.32 0.74 -32.98
N VAL A 168 -3.50 0.27 -33.43
CA VAL A 168 -4.15 0.74 -34.66
C VAL A 168 -4.64 2.16 -34.50
N ASN A 169 -5.37 2.45 -33.41
CA ASN A 169 -5.87 3.78 -33.11
C ASN A 169 -4.73 4.76 -32.83
N GLU A 170 -3.65 4.28 -32.15
CA GLU A 170 -2.45 5.09 -31.92
C GLU A 170 -1.78 5.48 -33.24
N ALA A 171 -1.55 4.54 -34.13
CA ALA A 171 -0.92 4.79 -35.44
C ALA A 171 -1.72 5.76 -36.27
N LYS A 172 -3.05 5.61 -36.29
CA LYS A 172 -3.95 6.52 -37.02
C LYS A 172 -3.89 7.93 -36.48
N LEU A 173 -3.96 8.10 -35.15
CA LEU A 173 -3.88 9.41 -34.52
C LEU A 173 -2.50 10.09 -34.71
N ILE A 174 -1.41 9.32 -34.76
CA ILE A 174 -0.08 9.82 -35.10
C ILE A 174 -0.03 10.34 -36.54
N GLU A 175 -0.65 9.63 -37.48
CA GLU A 175 -0.75 10.06 -38.88
C GLU A 175 -1.56 11.35 -39.00
N ASP A 176 -2.71 11.41 -38.35
CA ASP A 176 -3.57 12.60 -38.33
C ASP A 176 -2.85 13.82 -37.76
N LYS A 177 -2.12 13.64 -36.64
CA LYS A 177 -1.29 14.70 -36.04
C LYS A 177 -0.22 15.17 -37.02
N LYS A 178 0.44 14.26 -37.75
CA LYS A 178 1.45 14.60 -38.75
C LYS A 178 0.86 15.46 -39.88
N ILE A 179 -0.29 15.06 -40.39
CA ILE A 179 -1.01 15.82 -41.42
C ILE A 179 -1.44 17.21 -40.89
N LEU A 180 -1.98 17.26 -39.67
CA LEU A 180 -2.38 18.51 -39.02
C LEU A 180 -1.17 19.46 -38.84
N SER A 181 -0.03 18.94 -38.43
CA SER A 181 1.21 19.71 -38.28
C SER A 181 1.72 20.25 -39.63
N GLN A 182 1.60 19.48 -40.70
CA GLN A 182 1.92 19.94 -42.08
C GLN A 182 1.00 21.07 -42.51
N ILE A 183 -0.33 20.94 -42.31
CA ILE A 183 -1.32 21.98 -42.61
C ILE A 183 -0.98 23.28 -41.89
N ILE A 184 -0.62 23.20 -40.60
CA ILE A 184 -0.24 24.35 -39.78
C ILE A 184 1.07 24.99 -40.31
N SER A 185 2.06 24.20 -40.69
CA SER A 185 3.37 24.69 -41.14
C SER A 185 3.33 25.39 -42.52
N TYR A 186 2.41 24.98 -43.41
CA TYR A 186 2.23 25.60 -44.73
C TYR A 186 1.36 26.85 -44.72
N ALA A 187 0.69 27.18 -43.61
CA ALA A 187 -0.13 28.35 -43.48
C ALA A 187 0.68 29.61 -43.22
N ASN A 188 0.54 30.67 -44.01
CA ASN A 188 1.18 31.98 -43.75
C ASN A 188 0.78 32.57 -42.40
N SER A 189 -0.43 32.26 -41.92
CA SER A 189 -0.93 32.62 -40.59
C SER A 189 -1.69 31.42 -40.04
N PRO A 190 -1.07 30.61 -39.17
CA PRO A 190 -1.70 29.42 -38.61
C PRO A 190 -2.96 29.77 -37.83
N ASN A 191 -4.03 29.03 -38.09
CA ASN A 191 -5.27 29.20 -37.33
C ASN A 191 -5.02 28.71 -35.87
N PRO A 192 -5.25 29.56 -34.85
CA PRO A 192 -4.97 29.25 -33.45
C PRO A 192 -5.76 28.04 -32.93
N TYR A 193 -6.97 27.77 -33.48
CA TYR A 193 -7.77 26.61 -33.10
C TYR A 193 -7.17 25.30 -33.62
N LEU A 194 -6.56 25.30 -34.81
CA LEU A 194 -5.84 24.14 -35.33
C LEU A 194 -4.55 23.87 -34.56
N VAL A 195 -3.83 24.94 -34.18
CA VAL A 195 -2.64 24.84 -33.33
C VAL A 195 -3.02 24.24 -31.97
N ASN A 196 -4.10 24.68 -31.36
CA ASN A 196 -4.59 24.14 -30.11
C ASN A 196 -5.06 22.68 -30.26
N LEU A 197 -5.75 22.33 -31.36
CA LEU A 197 -6.12 20.95 -31.66
C LEU A 197 -4.90 20.04 -31.72
N ALA A 198 -3.85 20.46 -32.45
CA ALA A 198 -2.60 19.69 -32.55
C ALA A 198 -1.93 19.52 -31.18
N LYS A 199 -1.95 20.56 -30.35
CA LYS A 199 -1.41 20.51 -28.97
C LYS A 199 -2.18 19.53 -28.10
N HIS A 200 -3.52 19.56 -28.09
CA HIS A 200 -4.32 18.64 -27.30
C HIS A 200 -4.19 17.20 -27.80
N THR A 201 -4.14 16.98 -29.09
CA THR A 201 -3.84 15.66 -29.69
C THR A 201 -2.50 15.11 -29.23
N ASP A 202 -1.46 15.96 -29.17
CA ASP A 202 -0.15 15.58 -28.69
C ASP A 202 -0.17 15.19 -27.20
N VAL A 203 -0.87 15.95 -26.37
CA VAL A 203 -1.06 15.63 -24.95
C VAL A 203 -1.78 14.28 -24.79
N ILE A 204 -2.83 14.04 -25.57
CA ILE A 204 -3.58 12.78 -25.53
C ILE A 204 -2.69 11.59 -25.87
N LEU A 205 -1.92 11.66 -26.96
CA LEU A 205 -0.97 10.63 -27.34
C LEU A 205 0.09 10.36 -26.25
N LYS A 206 0.69 11.43 -25.75
CA LYS A 206 1.75 11.36 -24.74
C LYS A 206 1.22 10.80 -23.41
N GLN A 207 0.13 11.37 -22.90
CA GLN A 207 -0.35 11.03 -21.57
C GLN A 207 -1.00 9.64 -21.52
N ASN A 208 -1.67 9.22 -22.58
CA ASN A 208 -2.23 7.87 -22.62
C ASN A 208 -1.13 6.80 -22.62
N LYS A 209 -0.02 7.05 -23.32
CA LYS A 209 1.17 6.19 -23.31
C LYS A 209 1.87 6.18 -21.94
N GLU A 210 1.97 7.34 -21.31
CA GLU A 210 2.55 7.46 -19.96
C GLU A 210 1.70 6.75 -18.91
N LEU A 211 0.37 6.90 -18.95
CA LEU A 211 -0.56 6.19 -18.08
C LEU A 211 -0.43 4.66 -18.20
N ASN A 212 -0.20 4.13 -19.42
CA ASN A 212 0.05 2.70 -19.61
C ASN A 212 1.31 2.26 -18.88
N LYS A 213 2.42 2.99 -19.08
CA LYS A 213 3.70 2.66 -18.42
C LYS A 213 3.60 2.72 -16.90
N ILE A 214 2.96 3.77 -16.36
CA ILE A 214 2.77 3.91 -14.93
C ILE A 214 1.93 2.74 -14.39
N PHE A 215 0.85 2.39 -15.07
CA PHE A 215 -0.02 1.30 -14.65
C PHE A 215 0.72 -0.06 -14.70
N GLU A 216 1.47 -0.32 -15.76
CA GLU A 216 2.32 -1.51 -15.86
C GLU A 216 3.36 -1.56 -14.72
N ALA A 217 4.05 -0.44 -14.45
CA ALA A 217 5.01 -0.36 -13.35
C ALA A 217 4.37 -0.59 -11.98
N MET A 218 3.11 -0.16 -11.78
CA MET A 218 2.38 -0.38 -10.53
C MET A 218 1.92 -1.84 -10.33
N THR A 219 1.65 -2.55 -11.43
CA THR A 219 1.03 -3.89 -11.39
C THR A 219 2.00 -5.04 -11.62
N SER A 220 3.16 -4.77 -12.20
CA SER A 220 4.16 -5.81 -12.53
C SER A 220 5.08 -6.19 -11.37
N ASP A 221 5.14 -5.37 -10.32
CA ASP A 221 6.05 -5.59 -9.18
C ASP A 221 5.36 -6.42 -8.10
N ASN A 222 5.71 -7.71 -8.04
CA ASN A 222 5.27 -8.66 -7.01
C ASN A 222 6.35 -8.89 -5.93
N SER A 223 7.37 -8.02 -5.87
CA SER A 223 8.53 -8.19 -4.98
C SER A 223 8.15 -8.20 -3.49
N ILE A 224 7.05 -7.56 -3.12
CA ILE A 224 6.61 -7.49 -1.71
C ILE A 224 6.03 -8.79 -1.17
N ASP A 225 5.51 -9.68 -2.01
CA ASP A 225 4.87 -10.91 -1.55
C ASP A 225 5.82 -11.79 -0.74
N ASN A 226 7.07 -11.87 -1.18
CA ASN A 226 8.11 -12.61 -0.49
C ASN A 226 8.45 -11.96 0.86
N GLU A 227 8.63 -10.64 0.88
CA GLU A 227 8.98 -9.90 2.10
C GLU A 227 7.84 -9.93 3.13
N ILE A 228 6.59 -9.79 2.69
CA ILE A 228 5.41 -9.95 3.54
C ILE A 228 5.37 -11.37 4.13
N SER A 229 5.66 -12.41 3.32
CA SER A 229 5.67 -13.79 3.78
C SER A 229 6.73 -14.02 4.86
N ILE A 230 7.94 -13.47 4.71
CA ILE A 230 9.02 -13.55 5.70
C ILE A 230 8.57 -12.94 7.03
N VAL A 231 8.06 -11.71 7.01
CA VAL A 231 7.67 -11.00 8.24
C VAL A 231 6.46 -11.67 8.90
N SER A 232 5.47 -12.11 8.12
CA SER A 232 4.30 -12.84 8.60
C SER A 232 4.69 -14.17 9.28
N LYS A 233 5.54 -14.96 8.64
CA LYS A 233 6.03 -16.23 9.21
C LYS A 233 6.73 -16.02 10.55
N TYR A 234 7.60 -15.03 10.62
CA TYR A 234 8.30 -14.70 11.86
C TYR A 234 7.34 -14.28 12.99
N GLN A 235 6.32 -13.52 12.70
CA GLN A 235 5.32 -13.13 13.70
C GLN A 235 4.55 -14.34 14.24
N ILE A 236 4.19 -15.28 13.37
CA ILE A 236 3.53 -16.54 13.77
C ILE A 236 4.45 -17.34 14.70
N GLU A 237 5.71 -17.54 14.29
CA GLU A 237 6.71 -18.28 15.08
C GLU A 237 6.97 -17.62 16.43
N THR A 238 7.07 -16.29 16.47
CA THR A 238 7.26 -15.52 17.72
C THR A 238 6.05 -15.66 18.63
N LYS A 239 4.84 -15.60 18.10
CA LYS A 239 3.58 -15.76 18.85
C LYS A 239 3.47 -17.16 19.44
N GLU A 240 3.80 -18.20 18.67
CA GLU A 240 3.80 -19.58 19.13
C GLU A 240 4.86 -19.80 20.24
N THR A 241 6.06 -19.27 20.06
CA THR A 241 7.15 -19.37 21.05
C THR A 241 6.76 -18.67 22.35
N ASN A 242 6.17 -17.47 22.27
CA ASN A 242 5.72 -16.74 23.44
C ASN A 242 4.56 -17.46 24.15
N SER A 243 3.63 -18.07 23.41
CA SER A 243 2.56 -18.90 24.01
C SER A 243 3.12 -20.08 24.76
N LYS A 244 4.05 -20.84 24.14
CA LYS A 244 4.69 -21.99 24.79
C LYS A 244 5.49 -21.60 26.03
N ASN A 245 6.22 -20.49 25.98
CA ASN A 245 6.95 -19.96 27.12
C ASN A 245 6.00 -19.51 28.25
N GLY A 246 4.85 -18.92 27.92
CA GLY A 246 3.81 -18.57 28.86
C GLY A 246 3.21 -19.80 29.56
N GLU A 247 2.91 -20.87 28.81
CA GLU A 247 2.40 -22.15 29.35
C GLU A 247 3.44 -22.82 30.27
N LEU A 248 4.72 -22.85 29.85
CA LEU A 248 5.81 -23.38 30.67
C LEU A 248 5.96 -22.60 31.98
N PHE A 249 5.89 -21.27 31.93
CA PHE A 249 5.96 -20.42 33.11
C PHE A 249 4.80 -20.71 34.09
N LEU A 250 3.56 -20.79 33.58
CA LEU A 250 2.41 -21.13 34.40
C LEU A 250 2.55 -22.51 35.04
N THR A 251 3.06 -23.50 34.31
CA THR A 251 3.30 -24.84 34.81
C THR A 251 4.33 -24.84 35.93
N ILE A 252 5.44 -24.09 35.79
CA ILE A 252 6.46 -23.96 36.84
C ILE A 252 5.88 -23.23 38.06
N LEU A 253 5.12 -22.17 37.86
CA LEU A 253 4.49 -21.40 38.93
C LEU A 253 3.50 -22.25 39.73
N PHE A 254 2.59 -22.98 39.07
CA PHE A 254 1.65 -23.89 39.72
C PHE A 254 2.38 -25.04 40.43
N GLY A 255 3.43 -25.59 39.83
CA GLY A 255 4.27 -26.60 40.46
C GLY A 255 4.93 -26.10 41.77
N ALA A 256 5.48 -24.89 41.75
CA ALA A 256 6.06 -24.26 42.92
C ALA A 256 5.04 -24.00 44.04
N ILE A 257 3.85 -23.51 43.70
CA ILE A 257 2.76 -23.31 44.65
C ILE A 257 2.31 -24.65 45.25
N PHE A 258 2.18 -25.70 44.45
CA PHE A 258 1.78 -27.02 44.91
C PHE A 258 2.82 -27.63 45.91
N ILE A 259 4.13 -27.58 45.59
CA ILE A 259 5.19 -27.99 46.48
C ILE A 259 5.14 -27.23 47.82
N TYR A 260 4.87 -25.92 47.74
CA TYR A 260 4.77 -25.10 48.92
C TYR A 260 3.56 -25.47 49.82
N LEU A 261 2.37 -25.62 49.22
CA LEU A 261 1.17 -26.03 49.96
C LEU A 261 1.36 -27.39 50.64
N THR A 262 2.00 -28.36 49.96
CA THR A 262 2.31 -29.67 50.51
C THR A 262 3.31 -29.58 51.68
N ALA A 263 4.30 -28.70 51.59
CA ALA A 263 5.26 -28.44 52.70
C ALA A 263 4.54 -27.83 53.89
N ILE A 264 3.65 -26.86 53.72
CA ILE A 264 2.84 -26.28 54.81
C ILE A 264 1.98 -27.35 55.50
N ILE A 265 1.21 -28.09 54.68
CA ILE A 265 0.36 -29.17 55.20
C ILE A 265 1.16 -30.20 56.00
N THR A 266 2.32 -30.59 55.51
CA THR A 266 3.20 -31.54 56.22
C THR A 266 3.67 -30.97 57.56
N VAL A 267 4.04 -29.68 57.61
CA VAL A 267 4.47 -29.01 58.85
C VAL A 267 3.31 -28.89 59.83
N LEU A 268 2.10 -28.56 59.36
CA LEU A 268 0.91 -28.49 60.19
C LEU A 268 0.51 -29.84 60.76
N LEU A 269 0.51 -30.90 59.95
CA LEU A 269 0.23 -32.27 60.42
C LEU A 269 1.24 -32.77 61.46
N ARG A 270 2.52 -32.44 61.33
CA ARG A 270 3.56 -32.77 62.34
C ARG A 270 3.40 -31.94 63.62
N LYS A 271 2.68 -30.87 63.67
CA LYS A 271 2.39 -30.11 64.87
C LYS A 271 1.13 -30.56 65.59
N LEU A 272 0.20 -31.22 64.87
CA LEU A 272 -1.05 -31.75 65.37
C LEU A 272 -0.92 -33.21 65.90
N ALA A 273 0.08 -33.94 65.42
CA ALA A 273 0.52 -35.23 65.99
C ALA A 273 1.54 -35.08 67.09
#